data_75ed28516949a0757703b2436bc14f5b
#
_entry.id   75ed28516949a0757703b2436bc14f5b
#
_cell.length_a   1.000
_cell.length_b   1.000
_cell.length_c   1.000
_cell.angle_alpha   90.00
_cell.angle_beta   90.00
_cell.angle_gamma   90.00
#
_symmetry.space_group_name_H-M   'P 1'
#
loop_
_entity.id
_entity.type
_entity.pdbx_description
1 polymer ?
#
loop_
_entity_poly.entity_id
_entity_poly.type
_entity_poly.pdbx_seq_one_letter_code
_entity_poly.pdbx_strand_id
1 'polypeptide(L)'
;MVPPAATATSPAATAGGTATFKEPVKDTILTPRFYTTDFEAMAAMDLKPNQVELEAICEEFRKDYNRHHFVRNGDFDGAADKLDPDTRKVFVEFLEQSCTSEFSGFLLYKELSRRIKEKNPLLAECFAHMARDEARHAGFLNKSMSDFGLQLDLGFLTASKAYTHFKPKFIFYATYLSEKIGYWRYIAIYRHLEQHPESKIYPIFNFFESWCQDENRHGDFFDALMKAQPDTVRGLTSRLWCRFFLLAVFATMYVRDVARKEFYEALGLDARDYDKYVIAKTNETSARVFPVVLNVEHPKFYPRLERIVSNNAALSAVDAGEGPAPLKVLRKLPFWAANGLVMAKLFLTAPIRSEQFQPAVR
;
A
#
# COMPACT_ATOMS: atom_id res chain seq x y z
N MET A 1 -60.24 5.52 3.73
CA MET A 1 -59.57 6.77 4.06
C MET A 1 -58.28 6.42 4.77
N VAL A 2 -57.16 6.59 4.08
CA VAL A 2 -55.79 6.39 4.60
C VAL A 2 -55.30 7.77 5.04
N PRO A 3 -54.75 7.95 6.26
CA PRO A 3 -54.23 9.24 6.68
C PRO A 3 -52.89 9.56 5.96
N PRO A 4 -52.58 10.84 5.74
CA PRO A 4 -51.37 11.26 5.02
C PRO A 4 -50.10 11.06 5.86
N ALA A 5 -49.05 10.63 5.21
CA ALA A 5 -47.71 10.44 5.77
C ALA A 5 -47.13 11.76 6.31
N ALA A 6 -46.64 11.71 7.52
CA ALA A 6 -45.91 12.80 8.14
C ALA A 6 -44.60 13.08 7.39
N THR A 7 -44.41 14.30 6.92
CA THR A 7 -43.17 14.81 6.37
C THR A 7 -42.14 14.95 7.49
N ALA A 8 -41.11 14.08 7.46
CA ALA A 8 -39.95 14.23 8.30
C ALA A 8 -39.13 15.44 7.80
N THR A 9 -39.07 16.50 8.59
CA THR A 9 -38.14 17.63 8.41
C THR A 9 -36.73 17.15 8.65
N SER A 10 -35.93 17.22 7.60
CA SER A 10 -34.46 17.03 7.63
C SER A 10 -33.84 18.09 8.54
N PRO A 11 -32.88 17.73 9.42
CA PRO A 11 -32.16 18.75 10.18
C PRO A 11 -31.30 19.59 9.24
N ALA A 12 -31.27 20.90 9.49
CA ALA A 12 -30.53 21.88 8.74
C ALA A 12 -29.05 21.49 8.62
N ALA A 13 -28.56 21.46 7.39
CA ALA A 13 -27.13 21.31 7.09
C ALA A 13 -26.39 22.51 7.68
N THR A 14 -25.52 22.27 8.65
CA THR A 14 -24.47 23.18 9.06
C THR A 14 -23.59 23.50 7.84
N ALA A 15 -23.31 24.76 7.60
CA ALA A 15 -22.51 25.29 6.50
C ALA A 15 -21.08 24.77 6.60
N GLY A 16 -20.83 23.57 6.07
CA GLY A 16 -19.50 23.09 5.73
C GLY A 16 -19.20 23.55 4.31
N GLY A 17 -18.13 24.31 4.11
CA GLY A 17 -17.66 24.65 2.79
C GLY A 17 -17.55 23.40 1.92
N THR A 18 -18.02 23.47 0.68
CA THR A 18 -17.93 22.37 -0.29
C THR A 18 -16.45 22.09 -0.56
N ALA A 19 -15.97 20.89 -0.14
CA ALA A 19 -14.62 20.47 -0.43
C ALA A 19 -14.38 20.46 -1.95
N THR A 20 -13.25 21.01 -2.38
CA THR A 20 -12.86 20.98 -3.79
C THR A 20 -12.30 19.60 -4.14
N PHE A 21 -12.81 19.00 -5.21
CA PHE A 21 -12.24 17.75 -5.72
C PHE A 21 -10.83 18.03 -6.25
N LYS A 22 -9.87 17.25 -5.78
CA LYS A 22 -8.49 17.32 -6.27
C LYS A 22 -8.37 16.49 -7.56
N GLU A 23 -7.80 17.11 -8.60
CA GLU A 23 -7.45 16.33 -9.79
C GLU A 23 -6.43 15.27 -9.46
N PRO A 24 -6.60 14.04 -9.99
CA PRO A 24 -5.63 12.97 -9.77
C PRO A 24 -4.25 13.37 -10.26
N VAL A 25 -3.23 13.09 -9.46
CA VAL A 25 -1.84 13.30 -9.87
C VAL A 25 -1.54 12.42 -11.09
N LYS A 26 -0.80 12.97 -12.05
CA LYS A 26 -0.38 12.24 -13.25
C LYS A 26 0.34 10.94 -12.88
N ASP A 27 -0.09 9.83 -13.49
CA ASP A 27 0.48 8.53 -13.23
C ASP A 27 1.97 8.47 -13.56
N THR A 28 2.72 7.92 -12.63
CA THR A 28 4.15 7.62 -12.76
C THR A 28 4.39 6.16 -12.40
N ILE A 29 5.63 5.68 -12.55
CA ILE A 29 6.01 4.34 -12.09
C ILE A 29 5.81 4.14 -10.57
N LEU A 30 5.73 5.24 -9.82
CA LEU A 30 5.57 5.25 -8.36
C LEU A 30 4.10 5.39 -7.91
N THR A 31 3.18 5.61 -8.83
CA THR A 31 1.74 5.72 -8.50
C THR A 31 1.17 4.35 -8.15
N PRO A 32 0.31 4.23 -7.12
CA PRO A 32 -0.40 3.00 -6.81
C PRO A 32 -1.13 2.44 -8.03
N ARG A 33 -1.07 1.13 -8.26
CA ARG A 33 -1.64 0.50 -9.44
C ARG A 33 -2.95 -0.16 -9.12
N PHE A 34 -3.88 -0.09 -10.07
CA PHE A 34 -5.14 -0.82 -10.06
C PHE A 34 -4.93 -2.16 -10.76
N TYR A 35 -5.34 -3.25 -10.14
CA TYR A 35 -5.12 -4.60 -10.64
C TYR A 35 -6.41 -5.28 -11.08
N THR A 36 -6.27 -6.17 -12.06
CA THR A 36 -7.27 -7.18 -12.42
C THR A 36 -6.57 -8.52 -12.67
N THR A 37 -7.31 -9.62 -12.68
CA THR A 37 -6.75 -10.96 -12.80
C THR A 37 -7.66 -11.91 -13.57
N ASP A 38 -7.20 -13.16 -13.72
CA ASP A 38 -8.01 -14.27 -14.20
C ASP A 38 -8.91 -14.78 -13.07
N PHE A 39 -10.17 -14.33 -13.06
CA PHE A 39 -11.15 -14.67 -12.03
C PHE A 39 -11.57 -16.14 -12.08
N GLU A 40 -11.56 -16.77 -13.28
CA GLU A 40 -11.88 -18.19 -13.40
C GLU A 40 -10.79 -19.05 -12.78
N ALA A 41 -9.52 -18.71 -13.02
CA ALA A 41 -8.39 -19.37 -12.37
C ALA A 41 -8.41 -19.18 -10.85
N MET A 42 -8.80 -17.99 -10.36
CA MET A 42 -8.97 -17.74 -8.93
C MET A 42 -10.11 -18.59 -8.33
N ALA A 43 -11.25 -18.67 -9.02
CA ALA A 43 -12.40 -19.44 -8.58
C ALA A 43 -12.12 -20.95 -8.52
N ALA A 44 -11.27 -21.44 -9.42
CA ALA A 44 -10.93 -22.87 -9.53
C ALA A 44 -9.85 -23.35 -8.53
N MET A 45 -9.34 -22.47 -7.66
CA MET A 45 -8.28 -22.85 -6.71
C MET A 45 -8.73 -23.88 -5.69
N ASP A 46 -7.94 -24.93 -5.51
CA ASP A 46 -8.13 -25.93 -4.45
C ASP A 46 -7.53 -25.39 -3.14
N LEU A 47 -8.37 -25.14 -2.14
CA LEU A 47 -7.95 -24.62 -0.83
C LEU A 47 -7.63 -25.75 0.17
N LYS A 48 -7.97 -27.00 -0.13
CA LYS A 48 -7.81 -28.14 0.78
C LYS A 48 -6.42 -28.26 1.42
N PRO A 49 -5.29 -27.98 0.68
CA PRO A 49 -3.95 -28.14 1.28
C PRO A 49 -3.72 -27.25 2.52
N ASN A 50 -4.47 -26.16 2.68
CA ASN A 50 -4.36 -25.26 3.84
C ASN A 50 -5.72 -24.67 4.28
N GLN A 51 -6.79 -25.44 4.07
CA GLN A 51 -8.16 -24.96 4.30
C GLN A 51 -8.39 -24.54 5.76
N VAL A 52 -7.87 -25.30 6.72
CA VAL A 52 -8.07 -25.04 8.16
C VAL A 52 -7.52 -23.68 8.56
N GLU A 53 -6.33 -23.30 8.09
CA GLU A 53 -5.73 -21.98 8.37
C GLU A 53 -6.56 -20.86 7.70
N LEU A 54 -7.04 -21.08 6.47
CA LEU A 54 -7.88 -20.11 5.76
C LEU A 54 -9.24 -19.93 6.43
N GLU A 55 -9.86 -20.98 6.94
CA GLU A 55 -11.10 -20.92 7.72
C GLU A 55 -10.90 -20.16 9.03
N ALA A 56 -9.79 -20.41 9.73
CA ALA A 56 -9.45 -19.69 10.96
C ALA A 56 -9.25 -18.19 10.71
N ILE A 57 -8.56 -17.82 9.63
CA ILE A 57 -8.35 -16.41 9.24
C ILE A 57 -9.70 -15.78 8.83
N CYS A 58 -10.56 -16.49 8.10
CA CYS A 58 -11.89 -16.01 7.76
C CYS A 58 -12.71 -15.72 9.03
N GLU A 59 -12.61 -16.55 10.05
CA GLU A 59 -13.25 -16.34 11.35
C GLU A 59 -12.73 -15.08 12.07
N GLU A 60 -11.41 -14.83 12.00
CA GLU A 60 -10.83 -13.58 12.50
C GLU A 60 -11.35 -12.35 11.74
N PHE A 61 -11.52 -12.43 10.42
CA PHE A 61 -12.13 -11.36 9.63
C PHE A 61 -13.60 -11.09 10.01
N ARG A 62 -14.38 -12.14 10.34
CA ARG A 62 -15.78 -12.02 10.76
C ARG A 62 -15.94 -11.25 12.07
N LYS A 63 -14.98 -11.34 12.98
CA LYS A 63 -15.01 -10.62 14.26
C LYS A 63 -15.00 -9.11 14.10
N ASP A 64 -14.44 -8.59 12.99
CA ASP A 64 -14.41 -7.17 12.63
C ASP A 64 -13.97 -6.27 13.80
N TYR A 65 -12.80 -6.54 14.37
CA TYR A 65 -12.28 -5.87 15.57
C TYR A 65 -12.28 -4.34 15.46
N ASN A 66 -12.12 -3.82 14.24
CA ASN A 66 -12.03 -2.39 13.97
C ASN A 66 -13.36 -1.77 13.52
N ARG A 67 -14.50 -2.49 13.68
CA ARG A 67 -15.85 -2.03 13.27
C ARG A 67 -16.19 -0.61 13.75
N HIS A 68 -15.79 -0.27 14.98
CA HIS A 68 -16.09 1.01 15.63
C HIS A 68 -14.85 1.86 15.90
N HIS A 69 -13.71 1.47 15.38
CA HIS A 69 -12.43 2.11 15.69
C HIS A 69 -12.21 3.37 14.87
N PHE A 70 -12.45 3.34 13.55
CA PHE A 70 -12.19 4.47 12.65
C PHE A 70 -13.30 5.53 12.74
N VAL A 71 -13.52 6.05 13.94
CA VAL A 71 -14.48 7.12 14.22
C VAL A 71 -13.73 8.37 14.63
N ARG A 72 -13.93 9.45 13.89
CA ARG A 72 -13.32 10.74 14.18
C ARG A 72 -13.89 11.31 15.47
N ASN A 73 -13.04 11.93 16.25
CA ASN A 73 -13.36 12.61 17.50
C ASN A 73 -12.98 14.11 17.41
N GLY A 74 -13.15 14.86 18.51
CA GLY A 74 -12.84 16.29 18.57
C GLY A 74 -11.36 16.64 18.34
N ASP A 75 -10.43 15.67 18.39
CA ASP A 75 -9.01 15.93 18.14
C ASP A 75 -8.76 16.41 16.70
N PHE A 76 -9.65 16.08 15.77
CA PHE A 76 -9.56 16.50 14.38
C PHE A 76 -10.00 17.95 14.17
N ASP A 77 -10.74 18.55 15.11
CA ASP A 77 -11.29 19.90 14.96
C ASP A 77 -10.16 20.93 14.95
N GLY A 78 -10.01 21.62 13.82
CA GLY A 78 -8.95 22.61 13.61
C GLY A 78 -7.51 22.04 13.58
N ALA A 79 -7.33 20.71 13.56
CA ALA A 79 -6.00 20.10 13.51
C ALA A 79 -5.24 20.46 12.21
N ALA A 80 -5.94 20.52 11.09
CA ALA A 80 -5.36 20.90 9.79
C ALA A 80 -4.83 22.35 9.76
N ASP A 81 -5.44 23.26 10.53
CA ASP A 81 -5.06 24.67 10.57
C ASP A 81 -3.79 24.93 11.39
N LYS A 82 -3.37 23.96 12.18
CA LYS A 82 -2.13 24.01 12.99
C LYS A 82 -0.89 23.69 12.17
N LEU A 83 -1.04 23.10 10.99
CA LEU A 83 0.09 22.74 10.13
C LEU A 83 0.59 23.96 9.36
N ASP A 84 1.91 24.16 9.35
CA ASP A 84 2.54 25.11 8.45
C ASP A 84 2.33 24.71 6.98
N PRO A 85 2.47 25.64 6.03
CA PRO A 85 2.15 25.38 4.63
C PRO A 85 2.94 24.24 3.98
N ASP A 86 4.21 24.06 4.35
CA ASP A 86 5.07 23.03 3.76
C ASP A 86 4.71 21.65 4.29
N THR A 87 4.57 21.50 5.61
CA THR A 87 4.08 20.27 6.25
C THR A 87 2.67 19.93 5.76
N ARG A 88 1.77 20.90 5.66
CA ARG A 88 0.42 20.71 5.11
C ARG A 88 0.46 20.10 3.71
N LYS A 89 1.32 20.63 2.83
CA LYS A 89 1.45 20.16 1.45
C LYS A 89 1.89 18.69 1.40
N VAL A 90 2.98 18.33 2.07
CA VAL A 90 3.51 16.95 2.04
C VAL A 90 2.57 15.96 2.73
N PHE A 91 1.82 16.42 3.74
CA PHE A 91 0.84 15.61 4.43
C PHE A 91 -0.40 15.34 3.56
N VAL A 92 -0.90 16.32 2.82
CA VAL A 92 -1.98 16.12 1.84
C VAL A 92 -1.57 15.14 0.75
N GLU A 93 -0.33 15.21 0.25
CA GLU A 93 0.19 14.25 -0.71
C GLU A 93 0.25 12.83 -0.12
N PHE A 94 0.61 12.70 1.14
CA PHE A 94 0.55 11.42 1.86
C PHE A 94 -0.87 10.86 1.93
N LEU A 95 -1.84 11.68 2.36
CA LEU A 95 -3.26 11.28 2.45
C LEU A 95 -3.81 10.83 1.09
N GLU A 96 -3.54 11.59 0.02
CA GLU A 96 -3.98 11.28 -1.34
C GLU A 96 -3.45 9.93 -1.82
N GLN A 97 -2.15 9.72 -1.68
CA GLN A 97 -1.53 8.49 -2.18
C GLN A 97 -1.93 7.28 -1.36
N SER A 98 -2.04 7.42 -0.04
CA SER A 98 -2.54 6.35 0.83
C SER A 98 -4.00 6.03 0.50
N CYS A 99 -4.87 7.05 0.39
CA CYS A 99 -6.26 6.85 -0.01
C CYS A 99 -6.40 6.13 -1.37
N THR A 100 -5.59 6.52 -2.35
CA THR A 100 -5.58 5.87 -3.67
C THR A 100 -5.13 4.41 -3.59
N SER A 101 -4.16 4.10 -2.73
CA SER A 101 -3.66 2.73 -2.51
C SER A 101 -4.73 1.84 -1.90
N GLU A 102 -5.30 2.25 -0.76
CA GLU A 102 -6.38 1.53 -0.07
C GLU A 102 -7.61 1.34 -0.99
N PHE A 103 -7.97 2.40 -1.72
CA PHE A 103 -9.09 2.31 -2.66
C PHE A 103 -8.83 1.34 -3.81
N SER A 104 -7.58 1.20 -4.27
CA SER A 104 -7.22 0.20 -5.27
C SER A 104 -7.35 -1.23 -4.73
N GLY A 105 -6.98 -1.47 -3.48
CA GLY A 105 -7.19 -2.73 -2.75
C GLY A 105 -8.68 -3.05 -2.63
N PHE A 106 -9.48 -2.08 -2.16
CA PHE A 106 -10.93 -2.21 -2.11
C PHE A 106 -11.55 -2.70 -3.42
N LEU A 107 -11.21 -2.06 -4.54
CA LEU A 107 -11.77 -2.42 -5.85
C LEU A 107 -11.36 -3.83 -6.28
N LEU A 108 -10.10 -4.22 -6.07
CA LEU A 108 -9.60 -5.55 -6.40
C LEU A 108 -10.34 -6.62 -5.57
N TYR A 109 -10.37 -6.47 -4.25
CA TYR A 109 -10.95 -7.47 -3.35
C TYR A 109 -12.47 -7.58 -3.52
N LYS A 110 -13.15 -6.46 -3.71
CA LYS A 110 -14.59 -6.43 -4.03
C LYS A 110 -14.90 -7.20 -5.31
N GLU A 111 -14.14 -6.98 -6.37
CA GLU A 111 -14.37 -7.66 -7.65
C GLU A 111 -14.01 -9.15 -7.58
N LEU A 112 -12.94 -9.52 -6.87
CA LEU A 112 -12.61 -10.91 -6.57
C LEU A 112 -13.75 -11.59 -5.83
N SER A 113 -14.21 -11.04 -4.71
CA SER A 113 -15.33 -11.58 -3.95
C SER A 113 -16.57 -11.81 -4.83
N ARG A 114 -16.96 -10.78 -5.61
CA ARG A 114 -18.14 -10.84 -6.46
C ARG A 114 -18.06 -11.92 -7.54
N ARG A 115 -16.89 -12.11 -8.15
CA ARG A 115 -16.70 -13.00 -9.30
C ARG A 115 -16.55 -14.47 -8.94
N ILE A 116 -16.00 -14.77 -7.76
CA ILE A 116 -15.65 -16.16 -7.42
C ILE A 116 -16.61 -16.83 -6.45
N LYS A 117 -17.59 -16.10 -5.90
CA LYS A 117 -18.45 -16.55 -4.77
C LYS A 117 -19.20 -17.86 -5.03
N GLU A 118 -19.62 -18.11 -6.27
CA GLU A 118 -20.41 -19.30 -6.62
C GLU A 118 -19.54 -20.58 -6.66
N LYS A 119 -18.25 -20.43 -6.97
CA LYS A 119 -17.33 -21.56 -7.13
C LYS A 119 -16.41 -21.74 -5.91
N ASN A 120 -16.07 -20.65 -5.22
CA ASN A 120 -15.14 -20.66 -4.09
C ASN A 120 -15.62 -19.71 -2.99
N PRO A 121 -16.68 -20.11 -2.23
CA PRO A 121 -17.34 -19.23 -1.27
C PRO A 121 -16.42 -18.80 -0.11
N LEU A 122 -15.55 -19.66 0.40
CA LEU A 122 -14.61 -19.31 1.47
C LEU A 122 -13.64 -18.20 1.03
N LEU A 123 -13.03 -18.37 -0.14
CA LEU A 123 -12.11 -17.38 -0.71
C LEU A 123 -12.83 -16.06 -1.00
N ALA A 124 -14.05 -16.14 -1.51
CA ALA A 124 -14.88 -14.97 -1.78
C ALA A 124 -15.24 -14.20 -0.51
N GLU A 125 -15.55 -14.91 0.57
CA GLU A 125 -15.87 -14.31 1.86
C GLU A 125 -14.68 -13.58 2.47
N CYS A 126 -13.48 -14.19 2.44
CA CYS A 126 -12.25 -13.54 2.89
C CYS A 126 -12.02 -12.23 2.11
N PHE A 127 -12.13 -12.25 0.78
CA PHE A 127 -12.00 -11.04 -0.03
C PHE A 127 -13.11 -10.00 0.25
N ALA A 128 -14.33 -10.41 0.60
CA ALA A 128 -15.38 -9.49 0.99
C ALA A 128 -15.02 -8.73 2.27
N HIS A 129 -14.45 -9.42 3.25
CA HIS A 129 -14.00 -8.81 4.50
C HIS A 129 -12.82 -7.86 4.29
N MET A 130 -11.82 -8.26 3.51
CA MET A 130 -10.72 -7.38 3.14
C MET A 130 -11.22 -6.14 2.39
N ALA A 131 -12.14 -6.29 1.43
CA ALA A 131 -12.74 -5.14 0.75
C ALA A 131 -13.47 -4.20 1.71
N ARG A 132 -14.12 -4.72 2.75
CA ARG A 132 -14.74 -3.89 3.80
C ARG A 132 -13.70 -3.06 4.53
N ASP A 133 -12.59 -3.67 4.92
CA ASP A 133 -11.54 -3.00 5.69
C ASP A 133 -10.86 -1.92 4.83
N GLU A 134 -10.50 -2.24 3.59
CA GLU A 134 -9.93 -1.28 2.61
C GLU A 134 -10.87 -0.09 2.30
N ALA A 135 -12.19 -0.35 2.19
CA ALA A 135 -13.17 0.72 2.01
C ALA A 135 -13.21 1.65 3.23
N ARG A 136 -13.05 1.11 4.44
CA ARG A 136 -13.00 1.86 5.69
C ARG A 136 -11.75 2.73 5.75
N HIS A 137 -10.59 2.16 5.41
CA HIS A 137 -9.30 2.86 5.35
C HIS A 137 -9.34 4.01 4.33
N ALA A 138 -9.72 3.73 3.09
CA ALA A 138 -9.84 4.74 2.03
C ALA A 138 -10.85 5.85 2.40
N GLY A 139 -12.00 5.48 2.96
CA GLY A 139 -13.01 6.43 3.41
C GLY A 139 -12.51 7.35 4.52
N PHE A 140 -11.76 6.81 5.49
CA PHE A 140 -11.19 7.57 6.59
C PHE A 140 -10.12 8.56 6.12
N LEU A 141 -9.23 8.13 5.21
CA LEU A 141 -8.23 8.99 4.57
C LEU A 141 -8.87 10.10 3.75
N ASN A 142 -9.86 9.77 2.93
CA ASN A 142 -10.54 10.76 2.09
C ASN A 142 -11.33 11.77 2.94
N LYS A 143 -11.93 11.31 4.04
CA LYS A 143 -12.56 12.20 5.01
C LYS A 143 -11.54 13.10 5.71
N SER A 144 -10.35 12.61 6.01
CA SER A 144 -9.27 13.42 6.59
C SER A 144 -8.78 14.50 5.60
N MET A 145 -8.78 14.22 4.30
CA MET A 145 -8.48 15.24 3.28
C MET A 145 -9.48 16.40 3.29
N SER A 146 -10.73 16.18 3.70
CA SER A 146 -11.74 17.24 3.77
C SER A 146 -11.40 18.34 4.79
N ASP A 147 -10.58 18.06 5.81
CA ASP A 147 -10.10 19.08 6.75
C ASP A 147 -9.14 20.07 6.09
N PHE A 148 -8.57 19.67 4.96
CA PHE A 148 -7.71 20.52 4.12
C PHE A 148 -8.48 21.19 2.97
N GLY A 149 -9.82 21.09 2.95
CA GLY A 149 -10.66 21.60 1.87
C GLY A 149 -10.55 20.79 0.57
N LEU A 150 -10.05 19.55 0.64
CA LEU A 150 -9.79 18.68 -0.50
C LEU A 150 -10.53 17.35 -0.36
N GLN A 151 -10.79 16.69 -1.48
CA GLN A 151 -11.37 15.36 -1.52
C GLN A 151 -11.00 14.67 -2.84
N LEU A 152 -10.77 13.35 -2.81
CA LEU A 152 -10.67 12.56 -4.03
C LEU A 152 -12.04 12.13 -4.52
N ASP A 153 -12.28 12.29 -5.81
CA ASP A 153 -13.42 11.67 -6.47
C ASP A 153 -13.12 10.19 -6.76
N LEU A 154 -13.55 9.32 -5.84
CA LEU A 154 -13.32 7.88 -5.94
C LEU A 154 -14.09 7.26 -7.12
N GLY A 155 -15.22 7.85 -7.52
CA GLY A 155 -15.96 7.44 -8.72
C GLY A 155 -15.16 7.72 -10.00
N PHE A 156 -14.61 8.92 -10.11
CA PHE A 156 -13.73 9.29 -11.22
C PHE A 156 -12.48 8.40 -11.27
N LEU A 157 -11.84 8.12 -10.12
CA LEU A 157 -10.69 7.22 -10.05
C LEU A 157 -11.03 5.82 -10.59
N THR A 158 -12.20 5.27 -10.22
CA THR A 158 -12.66 3.97 -10.73
C THR A 158 -12.77 3.95 -12.26
N ALA A 159 -13.27 5.04 -12.86
CA ALA A 159 -13.50 5.12 -14.30
C ALA A 159 -12.24 5.47 -15.11
N SER A 160 -11.32 6.25 -14.53
CA SER A 160 -10.19 6.84 -15.26
C SER A 160 -8.89 6.03 -15.16
N LYS A 161 -8.73 5.15 -14.16
CA LYS A 161 -7.50 4.39 -13.95
C LYS A 161 -7.40 3.19 -14.89
N ALA A 162 -6.20 2.99 -15.44
CA ALA A 162 -5.89 1.80 -16.21
C ALA A 162 -5.60 0.61 -15.28
N TYR A 163 -6.27 -0.52 -15.54
CA TYR A 163 -6.06 -1.74 -14.75
C TYR A 163 -4.92 -2.57 -15.35
N THR A 164 -4.00 -2.99 -14.49
CA THR A 164 -2.91 -3.90 -14.85
C THR A 164 -3.37 -5.34 -14.62
N HIS A 165 -3.37 -6.16 -15.68
CA HIS A 165 -3.69 -7.59 -15.55
C HIS A 165 -2.50 -8.37 -15.02
N PHE A 166 -2.69 -9.05 -13.89
CA PHE A 166 -1.75 -10.02 -13.35
C PHE A 166 -2.37 -11.42 -13.27
N LYS A 167 -1.58 -12.45 -13.54
CA LYS A 167 -1.98 -13.83 -13.20
C LYS A 167 -2.17 -13.96 -11.69
N PRO A 168 -3.05 -14.86 -11.21
CA PRO A 168 -3.34 -15.00 -9.78
C PRO A 168 -2.12 -15.02 -8.86
N LYS A 169 -1.08 -15.81 -9.20
CA LYS A 169 0.14 -15.85 -8.39
C LYS A 169 0.85 -14.52 -8.25
N PHE A 170 0.77 -13.64 -9.24
CA PHE A 170 1.38 -12.31 -9.20
C PHE A 170 0.55 -11.33 -8.39
N ILE A 171 -0.78 -11.50 -8.38
CA ILE A 171 -1.64 -10.84 -7.40
C ILE A 171 -1.20 -11.21 -5.98
N PHE A 172 -1.02 -12.50 -5.69
CA PHE A 172 -0.59 -12.93 -4.36
C PHE A 172 0.73 -12.29 -3.93
N TYR A 173 1.73 -12.26 -4.81
CA TYR A 173 3.01 -11.63 -4.48
C TYR A 173 2.89 -10.12 -4.25
N ALA A 174 2.19 -9.43 -5.16
CA ALA A 174 2.04 -7.98 -5.07
C ALA A 174 1.25 -7.56 -3.84
N THR A 175 0.11 -8.19 -3.59
CA THR A 175 -0.78 -7.85 -2.47
C THR A 175 -0.17 -8.29 -1.13
N TYR A 176 0.38 -9.51 -1.02
CA TYR A 176 1.08 -9.93 0.18
C TYR A 176 2.18 -8.94 0.60
N LEU A 177 2.99 -8.49 -0.35
CA LEU A 177 4.04 -7.52 -0.06
C LEU A 177 3.48 -6.16 0.29
N SER A 178 2.41 -5.71 -0.38
CA SER A 178 1.73 -4.46 -0.06
C SER A 178 1.22 -4.45 1.38
N GLU A 179 0.47 -5.48 1.78
CA GLU A 179 -0.10 -5.62 3.11
C GLU A 179 0.99 -5.70 4.20
N LYS A 180 2.01 -6.54 3.99
CA LYS A 180 3.12 -6.67 4.97
C LYS A 180 3.97 -5.41 5.06
N ILE A 181 4.16 -4.68 3.97
CA ILE A 181 4.80 -3.36 4.00
C ILE A 181 3.90 -2.36 4.73
N GLY A 182 2.59 -2.32 4.45
CA GLY A 182 1.61 -1.50 5.14
C GLY A 182 1.70 -1.70 6.65
N TYR A 183 1.64 -2.96 7.10
CA TYR A 183 1.82 -3.31 8.52
C TYR A 183 3.10 -2.71 9.12
N TRP A 184 4.27 -2.96 8.51
CA TRP A 184 5.53 -2.49 9.07
C TRP A 184 5.68 -0.98 9.02
N ARG A 185 5.11 -0.33 8.02
CA ARG A 185 5.10 1.13 7.91
C ARG A 185 4.25 1.78 8.99
N TYR A 186 3.02 1.34 9.16
CA TYR A 186 2.10 1.93 10.12
C TYR A 186 2.53 1.68 11.56
N ILE A 187 2.95 0.46 11.89
CA ILE A 187 3.40 0.16 13.26
C ILE A 187 4.73 0.86 13.63
N ALA A 188 5.64 1.08 12.66
CA ALA A 188 6.87 1.80 12.90
C ALA A 188 6.59 3.28 13.20
N ILE A 189 5.73 3.93 12.41
CA ILE A 189 5.31 5.32 12.67
C ILE A 189 4.58 5.40 14.01
N TYR A 190 3.63 4.51 14.27
CA TYR A 190 2.87 4.50 15.53
C TYR A 190 3.81 4.43 16.75
N ARG A 191 4.71 3.44 16.77
CA ARG A 191 5.66 3.26 17.88
C ARG A 191 6.61 4.44 18.06
N HIS A 192 7.04 5.06 16.97
CA HIS A 192 7.86 6.26 17.01
C HIS A 192 7.09 7.42 17.65
N LEU A 193 5.85 7.66 17.22
CA LEU A 193 5.03 8.77 17.73
C LEU A 193 4.52 8.54 19.16
N GLU A 194 4.45 7.30 19.65
CA GLU A 194 4.22 7.03 21.09
C GLU A 194 5.41 7.42 21.96
N GLN A 195 6.63 7.34 21.42
CA GLN A 195 7.85 7.78 22.10
C GLN A 195 8.11 9.28 21.90
N HIS A 196 7.60 9.87 20.85
CA HIS A 196 7.78 11.26 20.42
C HIS A 196 6.43 11.93 20.13
N PRO A 197 5.54 12.10 21.13
CA PRO A 197 4.21 12.65 20.92
C PRO A 197 4.21 14.08 20.37
N GLU A 198 5.28 14.83 20.59
CA GLU A 198 5.51 16.17 20.03
C GLU A 198 5.61 16.18 18.51
N SER A 199 6.00 15.05 17.91
CA SER A 199 6.11 14.88 16.45
C SER A 199 4.80 14.44 15.78
N LYS A 200 3.72 14.27 16.56
CA LYS A 200 2.42 13.86 16.04
C LYS A 200 1.70 15.07 15.40
N ILE A 201 1.89 15.26 14.11
CA ILE A 201 1.40 16.41 13.37
C ILE A 201 -0.12 16.41 13.10
N TYR A 202 -0.79 15.23 13.19
CA TYR A 202 -2.21 15.12 12.90
C TYR A 202 -2.83 13.88 13.56
N PRO A 203 -4.12 13.91 14.00
CA PRO A 203 -4.72 12.84 14.79
C PRO A 203 -4.86 11.48 14.11
N ILE A 204 -4.76 11.39 12.77
CA ILE A 204 -4.88 10.13 12.04
C ILE A 204 -3.88 9.07 12.52
N PHE A 205 -2.72 9.47 12.99
CA PHE A 205 -1.69 8.56 13.47
C PHE A 205 -2.09 7.80 14.74
N ASN A 206 -3.10 8.27 15.49
CA ASN A 206 -3.67 7.54 16.63
C ASN A 206 -4.38 6.24 16.21
N PHE A 207 -4.71 6.10 14.93
CA PHE A 207 -5.42 4.96 14.37
C PHE A 207 -4.49 3.89 13.77
N PHE A 208 -3.20 4.18 13.67
CA PHE A 208 -2.24 3.32 12.97
C PHE A 208 -2.04 1.96 13.63
N GLU A 209 -2.16 1.84 14.97
CA GLU A 209 -2.06 0.55 15.66
C GLU A 209 -3.16 -0.42 15.20
N SER A 210 -4.41 0.02 15.22
CA SER A 210 -5.53 -0.80 14.77
C SER A 210 -5.52 -1.01 13.25
N TRP A 211 -5.06 -0.01 12.51
CA TRP A 211 -4.89 -0.13 11.06
C TRP A 211 -3.87 -1.20 10.70
N CYS A 212 -2.69 -1.19 11.31
CA CYS A 212 -1.68 -2.19 11.03
C CYS A 212 -2.12 -3.62 11.40
N GLN A 213 -3.07 -3.79 12.32
CA GLN A 213 -3.65 -5.10 12.62
C GLN A 213 -4.50 -5.62 11.46
N ASP A 214 -5.25 -4.75 10.75
CA ASP A 214 -5.96 -5.13 9.53
C ASP A 214 -4.97 -5.55 8.44
N GLU A 215 -3.94 -4.73 8.15
CA GLU A 215 -2.88 -5.04 7.19
C GLU A 215 -2.17 -6.37 7.50
N ASN A 216 -1.93 -6.65 8.79
CA ASN A 216 -1.32 -7.91 9.18
C ASN A 216 -2.20 -9.12 8.85
N ARG A 217 -3.52 -9.03 9.17
CA ARG A 217 -4.47 -10.10 8.84
C ARG A 217 -4.62 -10.30 7.33
N HIS A 218 -4.66 -9.20 6.55
CA HIS A 218 -4.65 -9.26 5.10
C HIS A 218 -3.41 -10.01 4.57
N GLY A 219 -2.23 -9.65 5.08
CA GLY A 219 -1.00 -10.32 4.71
C GLY A 219 -0.95 -11.78 5.15
N ASP A 220 -1.45 -12.14 6.34
CA ASP A 220 -1.54 -13.52 6.82
C ASP A 220 -2.50 -14.36 5.96
N PHE A 221 -3.57 -13.75 5.46
CA PHE A 221 -4.47 -14.41 4.51
C PHE A 221 -3.74 -14.78 3.21
N PHE A 222 -2.95 -13.89 2.62
CA PHE A 222 -2.16 -14.23 1.42
C PHE A 222 -1.05 -15.24 1.69
N ASP A 223 -0.44 -15.22 2.89
CA ASP A 223 0.48 -16.27 3.35
C ASP A 223 -0.21 -17.64 3.33
N ALA A 224 -1.37 -17.74 4.00
CA ALA A 224 -2.16 -18.97 4.06
C ALA A 224 -2.64 -19.43 2.67
N LEU A 225 -3.01 -18.48 1.80
CA LEU A 225 -3.43 -18.78 0.43
C LEU A 225 -2.26 -19.32 -0.41
N MET A 226 -1.06 -18.78 -0.29
CA MET A 226 0.13 -19.30 -0.98
C MET A 226 0.53 -20.68 -0.45
N LYS A 227 0.33 -20.97 0.84
CA LYS A 227 0.49 -22.33 1.41
C LYS A 227 -0.54 -23.31 0.84
N ALA A 228 -1.78 -22.88 0.60
CA ALA A 228 -2.80 -23.67 -0.08
C ALA A 228 -2.47 -23.91 -1.56
N GLN A 229 -1.68 -23.01 -2.17
CA GLN A 229 -1.28 -23.03 -3.58
C GLN A 229 0.25 -23.15 -3.72
N PRO A 230 0.87 -24.27 -3.27
CA PRO A 230 2.33 -24.38 -3.15
C PRO A 230 3.08 -24.22 -4.48
N ASP A 231 2.45 -24.48 -5.62
CA ASP A 231 3.05 -24.29 -6.94
C ASP A 231 3.29 -22.80 -7.26
N THR A 232 2.62 -21.90 -6.55
CA THR A 232 2.87 -20.47 -6.68
C THR A 232 4.27 -20.07 -6.20
N VAL A 233 4.80 -20.74 -5.19
CA VAL A 233 6.10 -20.42 -4.55
C VAL A 233 7.19 -21.46 -4.82
N ARG A 234 6.87 -22.63 -5.42
CA ARG A 234 7.84 -23.71 -5.70
C ARG A 234 8.52 -23.53 -7.07
N GLY A 235 9.71 -24.09 -7.21
CA GLY A 235 10.47 -24.15 -8.45
C GLY A 235 11.31 -22.91 -8.77
N LEU A 236 12.16 -23.03 -9.79
CA LEU A 236 13.10 -21.98 -10.17
C LEU A 236 12.41 -20.69 -10.63
N THR A 237 11.37 -20.85 -11.45
CA THR A 237 10.61 -19.70 -11.99
C THR A 237 9.97 -18.89 -10.86
N SER A 238 9.37 -19.55 -9.86
CA SER A 238 8.77 -18.86 -8.71
C SER A 238 9.83 -18.15 -7.86
N ARG A 239 11.02 -18.77 -7.66
CA ARG A 239 12.15 -18.10 -6.98
C ARG A 239 12.58 -16.82 -7.68
N LEU A 240 12.63 -16.82 -9.02
CA LEU A 240 12.99 -15.62 -9.79
C LEU A 240 11.91 -14.53 -9.67
N TRP A 241 10.63 -14.91 -9.70
CA TRP A 241 9.54 -13.97 -9.56
C TRP A 241 9.41 -13.40 -8.15
N CYS A 242 9.51 -14.21 -7.10
CA CYS A 242 9.51 -13.72 -5.72
C CYS A 242 10.63 -12.68 -5.52
N ARG A 243 11.83 -12.99 -6.02
CA ARG A 243 12.96 -12.08 -5.97
C ARG A 243 12.72 -10.79 -6.76
N PHE A 244 12.11 -10.89 -7.94
CA PHE A 244 11.74 -9.71 -8.74
C PHE A 244 10.73 -8.82 -8.01
N PHE A 245 9.66 -9.40 -7.45
CA PHE A 245 8.64 -8.63 -6.73
C PHE A 245 9.21 -7.96 -5.49
N LEU A 246 9.98 -8.68 -4.66
CA LEU A 246 10.67 -8.07 -3.52
C LEU A 246 11.53 -6.88 -3.94
N LEU A 247 12.37 -7.06 -4.96
CA LEU A 247 13.25 -5.99 -5.43
C LEU A 247 12.47 -4.81 -6.00
N ALA A 248 11.45 -5.07 -6.82
CA ALA A 248 10.63 -4.02 -7.43
C ALA A 248 9.92 -3.19 -6.36
N VAL A 249 9.31 -3.84 -5.37
CA VAL A 249 8.57 -3.16 -4.31
C VAL A 249 9.51 -2.37 -3.40
N PHE A 250 10.62 -2.96 -2.96
CA PHE A 250 11.59 -2.27 -2.11
C PHE A 250 12.24 -1.08 -2.80
N ALA A 251 12.65 -1.24 -4.07
CA ALA A 251 13.24 -0.13 -4.82
C ALA A 251 12.22 1.01 -5.06
N THR A 252 10.97 0.68 -5.38
CA THR A 252 9.91 1.67 -5.61
C THR A 252 9.60 2.42 -4.31
N MET A 253 9.46 1.71 -3.18
CA MET A 253 9.23 2.31 -1.87
C MET A 253 10.37 3.26 -1.50
N TYR A 254 11.60 2.77 -1.52
CA TYR A 254 12.78 3.55 -1.15
C TYR A 254 12.94 4.83 -1.98
N VAL A 255 12.78 4.74 -3.31
CA VAL A 255 12.88 5.91 -4.19
C VAL A 255 11.76 6.91 -3.91
N ARG A 256 10.54 6.43 -3.69
CA ARG A 256 9.38 7.28 -3.42
C ARG A 256 9.51 8.00 -2.09
N ASP A 257 9.92 7.28 -1.06
CA ASP A 257 9.92 7.81 0.30
C ASP A 257 11.09 8.77 0.54
N VAL A 258 12.26 8.48 -0.04
CA VAL A 258 13.39 9.44 -0.04
C VAL A 258 13.07 10.70 -0.87
N ALA A 259 12.29 10.57 -1.95
CA ALA A 259 11.83 11.74 -2.73
C ALA A 259 10.80 12.61 -1.96
N ARG A 260 10.28 12.12 -0.85
CA ARG A 260 9.30 12.81 0.03
C ARG A 260 9.77 12.82 1.49
N LYS A 261 11.07 12.94 1.68
CA LYS A 261 11.71 12.94 3.00
C LYS A 261 11.11 13.97 3.97
N GLU A 262 10.63 15.09 3.45
CA GLU A 262 10.02 16.17 4.23
C GLU A 262 8.81 15.69 5.04
N PHE A 263 8.06 14.70 4.53
CA PHE A 263 6.97 14.07 5.29
C PHE A 263 7.52 13.32 6.53
N TYR A 264 8.60 12.57 6.37
CA TYR A 264 9.22 11.82 7.47
C TYR A 264 9.90 12.77 8.46
N GLU A 265 10.58 13.79 7.95
CA GLU A 265 11.22 14.85 8.77
C GLU A 265 10.17 15.56 9.64
N ALA A 266 8.96 15.82 9.11
CA ALA A 266 7.85 16.40 9.89
C ALA A 266 7.37 15.48 11.04
N LEU A 267 7.57 14.18 10.91
CA LEU A 267 7.29 13.20 11.97
C LEU A 267 8.50 12.90 12.87
N GLY A 268 9.62 13.63 12.70
CA GLY A 268 10.86 13.37 13.44
C GLY A 268 11.60 12.09 13.02
N LEU A 269 11.37 11.61 11.79
CA LEU A 269 11.97 10.40 11.24
C LEU A 269 12.96 10.73 10.10
N ASP A 270 14.05 9.96 9.99
CA ASP A 270 14.85 9.91 8.78
C ASP A 270 14.25 8.91 7.80
N ALA A 271 13.91 9.33 6.58
CA ALA A 271 13.25 8.50 5.58
C ALA A 271 14.08 7.26 5.19
N ARG A 272 15.40 7.37 5.16
CA ARG A 272 16.30 6.28 4.79
C ARG A 272 16.38 5.21 5.87
N ASP A 273 16.52 5.62 7.11
CA ASP A 273 16.61 4.69 8.23
C ASP A 273 15.26 4.02 8.47
N TYR A 274 14.16 4.77 8.32
CA TYR A 274 12.81 4.23 8.33
C TYR A 274 12.63 3.15 7.25
N ASP A 275 12.99 3.43 6.01
CA ASP A 275 12.85 2.48 4.91
C ASP A 275 13.76 1.26 5.06
N LYS A 276 15.00 1.42 5.57
CA LYS A 276 15.88 0.29 5.89
C LYS A 276 15.21 -0.65 6.90
N TYR A 277 14.58 -0.10 7.94
CA TYR A 277 13.83 -0.88 8.92
C TYR A 277 12.65 -1.62 8.26
N VAL A 278 11.82 -0.93 7.50
CA VAL A 278 10.65 -1.53 6.83
C VAL A 278 11.08 -2.61 5.83
N ILE A 279 12.13 -2.37 5.03
CA ILE A 279 12.70 -3.35 4.10
C ILE A 279 13.20 -4.58 4.85
N ALA A 280 13.98 -4.41 5.91
CA ALA A 280 14.51 -5.52 6.69
C ALA A 280 13.39 -6.37 7.29
N LYS A 281 12.39 -5.73 7.90
CA LYS A 281 11.25 -6.41 8.52
C LYS A 281 10.31 -7.09 7.51
N THR A 282 10.07 -6.46 6.38
CA THR A 282 9.27 -7.09 5.30
C THR A 282 10.03 -8.27 4.69
N ASN A 283 11.33 -8.16 4.50
CA ASN A 283 12.18 -9.24 4.00
C ASN A 283 12.20 -10.44 4.96
N GLU A 284 12.31 -10.19 6.27
CA GLU A 284 12.18 -11.18 7.35
C GLU A 284 10.81 -11.87 7.30
N THR A 285 9.73 -11.11 7.23
CA THR A 285 8.37 -11.65 7.16
C THR A 285 8.18 -12.48 5.90
N SER A 286 8.70 -12.02 4.76
CA SER A 286 8.60 -12.72 3.48
C SER A 286 9.35 -14.06 3.45
N ALA A 287 10.37 -14.24 4.28
CA ALA A 287 11.09 -15.52 4.40
C ALA A 287 10.21 -16.66 4.94
N ARG A 288 9.03 -16.37 5.50
CA ARG A 288 8.08 -17.38 5.98
C ARG A 288 7.36 -18.11 4.84
N VAL A 289 7.15 -17.45 3.71
CA VAL A 289 6.37 -18.01 2.60
C VAL A 289 7.12 -17.99 1.26
N PHE A 290 7.93 -16.99 0.99
CA PHE A 290 8.73 -16.97 -0.24
C PHE A 290 9.96 -17.89 -0.11
N PRO A 291 10.31 -18.63 -1.18
CA PRO A 291 11.42 -19.59 -1.13
C PRO A 291 12.80 -18.93 -1.07
N VAL A 292 12.87 -17.63 -1.39
CA VAL A 292 14.08 -16.80 -1.33
C VAL A 292 13.70 -15.38 -0.95
N VAL A 293 14.61 -14.70 -0.24
CA VAL A 293 14.53 -13.28 0.06
C VAL A 293 15.78 -12.55 -0.42
N LEU A 294 15.74 -11.22 -0.44
CA LEU A 294 16.89 -10.43 -0.87
C LEU A 294 17.98 -10.42 0.21
N ASN A 295 19.23 -10.36 -0.20
CA ASN A 295 20.35 -10.08 0.69
C ASN A 295 20.46 -8.55 0.89
N VAL A 296 19.59 -8.02 1.75
CA VAL A 296 19.51 -6.57 2.03
C VAL A 296 20.70 -6.06 2.85
N GLU A 297 21.42 -6.96 3.57
CA GLU A 297 22.63 -6.65 4.31
C GLU A 297 23.89 -6.62 3.41
N HIS A 298 23.76 -6.97 2.12
CA HIS A 298 24.88 -6.91 1.20
C HIS A 298 25.40 -5.46 1.08
N PRO A 299 26.73 -5.18 1.24
CA PRO A 299 27.28 -3.83 1.31
C PRO A 299 26.94 -2.91 0.14
N LYS A 300 26.58 -3.48 -1.01
CA LYS A 300 26.21 -2.73 -2.22
C LYS A 300 24.70 -2.58 -2.40
N PHE A 301 23.86 -3.08 -1.47
CA PHE A 301 22.39 -3.05 -1.64
C PHE A 301 21.87 -1.60 -1.56
N TYR A 302 22.02 -0.94 -0.43
CA TYR A 302 21.58 0.44 -0.24
C TYR A 302 22.34 1.46 -1.10
N PRO A 303 23.68 1.39 -1.29
CA PRO A 303 24.36 2.28 -2.24
C PRO A 303 23.82 2.20 -3.68
N ARG A 304 23.32 1.04 -4.11
CA ARG A 304 22.67 0.91 -5.41
C ARG A 304 21.27 1.54 -5.42
N LEU A 305 20.48 1.41 -4.35
CA LEU A 305 19.20 2.11 -4.22
C LEU A 305 19.41 3.63 -4.24
N GLU A 306 20.41 4.17 -3.53
CA GLU A 306 20.78 5.59 -3.57
C GLU A 306 21.13 6.06 -4.98
N ARG A 307 21.75 5.21 -5.79
CA ARG A 307 22.01 5.56 -7.20
C ARG A 307 20.70 5.71 -7.98
N ILE A 308 19.69 4.86 -7.72
CA ILE A 308 18.37 4.99 -8.35
C ILE A 308 17.68 6.26 -7.86
N VAL A 309 17.77 6.60 -6.57
CA VAL A 309 17.26 7.87 -6.01
C VAL A 309 17.86 9.07 -6.74
N SER A 310 19.19 9.10 -6.88
CA SER A 310 19.89 10.20 -7.58
C SER A 310 19.46 10.31 -9.04
N ASN A 311 19.35 9.19 -9.74
CA ASN A 311 18.88 9.15 -11.12
C ASN A 311 17.42 9.60 -11.24
N ASN A 312 16.55 9.23 -10.28
CA ASN A 312 15.15 9.64 -10.27
C ASN A 312 15.02 11.16 -10.05
N ALA A 313 15.83 11.74 -9.16
CA ALA A 313 15.88 13.19 -8.98
C ALA A 313 16.30 13.90 -10.28
N ALA A 314 17.29 13.36 -11.00
CA ALA A 314 17.70 13.89 -12.31
C ALA A 314 16.58 13.76 -13.37
N LEU A 315 15.84 12.65 -13.37
CA LEU A 315 14.67 12.48 -14.26
C LEU A 315 13.60 13.53 -13.97
N SER A 316 13.29 13.79 -12.70
CA SER A 316 12.34 14.82 -12.28
C SER A 316 12.79 16.22 -12.67
N ALA A 317 14.10 16.52 -12.54
CA ALA A 317 14.68 17.79 -12.98
C ALA A 317 14.54 17.99 -14.50
N VAL A 318 14.74 16.93 -15.30
CA VAL A 318 14.50 16.98 -16.75
C VAL A 318 13.05 17.26 -17.09
N ASP A 319 12.11 16.67 -16.32
CA ASP A 319 10.66 16.90 -16.53
C ASP A 319 10.25 18.33 -16.19
N ALA A 320 10.79 18.88 -15.09
CA ALA A 320 10.54 20.25 -14.66
C ALA A 320 11.22 21.31 -15.55
N GLY A 321 12.31 20.96 -16.25
CA GLY A 321 13.05 21.86 -17.11
C GLY A 321 12.28 22.25 -18.38
N GLU A 322 12.74 23.30 -19.05
CA GLU A 322 12.19 23.76 -20.31
C GLU A 322 12.59 22.87 -21.51
N GLY A 323 11.81 22.91 -22.56
CA GLY A 323 12.11 22.27 -23.84
C GLY A 323 11.03 21.31 -24.34
N PRO A 324 11.09 20.95 -25.63
CA PRO A 324 10.10 20.08 -26.26
C PRO A 324 10.17 18.63 -25.73
N ALA A 325 9.03 17.96 -25.67
CA ALA A 325 8.89 16.60 -25.13
C ALA A 325 9.89 15.59 -25.72
N PRO A 326 10.18 15.55 -27.07
CA PRO A 326 11.15 14.62 -27.62
C PRO A 326 12.58 14.82 -27.05
N LEU A 327 12.98 16.08 -26.85
CA LEU A 327 14.31 16.39 -26.28
C LEU A 327 14.39 15.96 -24.80
N LYS A 328 13.32 16.13 -24.04
CA LYS A 328 13.23 15.63 -22.66
C LYS A 328 13.36 14.09 -22.62
N VAL A 329 12.70 13.38 -23.52
CA VAL A 329 12.83 11.92 -23.62
C VAL A 329 14.28 11.53 -23.89
N LEU A 330 14.95 12.18 -24.84
CA LEU A 330 16.35 11.89 -25.17
C LEU A 330 17.28 12.13 -23.96
N ARG A 331 17.08 13.23 -23.24
CA ARG A 331 17.84 13.56 -22.01
C ARG A 331 17.62 12.54 -20.88
N LYS A 332 16.49 11.85 -20.85
CA LYS A 332 16.17 10.82 -19.83
C LYS A 332 16.79 9.46 -20.12
N LEU A 333 17.10 9.14 -21.38
CA LEU A 333 17.60 7.81 -21.78
C LEU A 333 18.82 7.33 -20.95
N PRO A 334 19.84 8.15 -20.68
CA PRO A 334 20.99 7.71 -19.87
C PRO A 334 20.59 7.30 -18.45
N PHE A 335 19.66 8.00 -17.83
CA PHE A 335 19.20 7.71 -16.47
C PHE A 335 18.35 6.44 -16.43
N TRP A 336 17.47 6.22 -17.43
CA TRP A 336 16.73 4.98 -17.55
C TRP A 336 17.63 3.78 -17.77
N ALA A 337 18.63 3.90 -18.66
CA ALA A 337 19.63 2.86 -18.89
C ALA A 337 20.44 2.56 -17.61
N ALA A 338 20.86 3.60 -16.90
CA ALA A 338 21.57 3.46 -15.63
C ALA A 338 20.71 2.77 -14.56
N ASN A 339 19.45 3.15 -14.43
CA ASN A 339 18.50 2.49 -13.51
C ASN A 339 18.31 1.02 -13.87
N GLY A 340 18.12 0.69 -15.14
CA GLY A 340 18.02 -0.69 -15.62
C GLY A 340 19.25 -1.52 -15.26
N LEU A 341 20.45 -0.96 -15.45
CA LEU A 341 21.72 -1.62 -15.09
C LEU A 341 21.84 -1.81 -13.57
N VAL A 342 21.46 -0.83 -12.76
CA VAL A 342 21.50 -0.92 -11.30
C VAL A 342 20.53 -1.97 -10.81
N MET A 343 19.29 -1.99 -11.33
CA MET A 343 18.28 -3.00 -11.01
C MET A 343 18.73 -4.40 -11.38
N ALA A 344 19.36 -4.56 -12.55
CA ALA A 344 19.97 -5.84 -12.95
C ALA A 344 21.07 -6.29 -11.97
N LYS A 345 21.96 -5.39 -11.54
CA LYS A 345 22.99 -5.69 -10.53
C LYS A 345 22.41 -6.05 -9.17
N LEU A 346 21.32 -5.41 -8.75
CA LEU A 346 20.57 -5.78 -7.53
C LEU A 346 19.93 -7.15 -7.69
N PHE A 347 19.30 -7.40 -8.82
CA PHE A 347 18.66 -8.69 -9.12
C PHE A 347 19.69 -9.82 -9.22
N LEU A 348 20.89 -9.60 -9.72
CA LEU A 348 21.96 -10.61 -9.82
C LEU A 348 22.74 -10.82 -8.50
N THR A 349 22.56 -9.97 -7.50
CA THR A 349 23.12 -10.20 -6.16
C THR A 349 22.53 -11.49 -5.56
N ALA A 350 23.34 -12.42 -5.08
CA ALA A 350 22.86 -13.69 -4.59
C ALA A 350 21.76 -13.54 -3.52
N PRO A 351 20.59 -14.13 -3.70
CA PRO A 351 19.53 -14.10 -2.69
C PRO A 351 19.87 -15.03 -1.52
N ILE A 352 19.20 -14.85 -0.40
CA ILE A 352 19.25 -15.77 0.73
C ILE A 352 18.11 -16.77 0.55
N ARG A 353 18.37 -18.07 0.70
CA ARG A 353 17.32 -19.09 0.77
C ARG A 353 16.58 -18.92 2.09
N SER A 354 15.26 -18.98 2.07
CA SER A 354 14.44 -18.74 3.26
C SER A 354 14.73 -19.72 4.39
N GLU A 355 15.09 -20.96 4.07
CA GLU A 355 15.54 -21.97 5.03
C GLU A 355 16.86 -21.59 5.76
N GLN A 356 17.65 -20.70 5.17
CA GLN A 356 18.95 -20.22 5.69
C GLN A 356 18.85 -18.80 6.25
N PHE A 357 17.67 -18.19 6.18
CA PHE A 357 17.48 -16.82 6.64
C PHE A 357 17.49 -16.77 8.17
N GLN A 358 18.40 -15.99 8.71
CA GLN A 358 18.46 -15.67 10.14
C GLN A 358 18.11 -14.19 10.30
N PRO A 359 17.05 -13.86 11.06
CA PRO A 359 16.73 -12.46 11.36
C PRO A 359 17.91 -11.80 12.06
N ALA A 360 18.21 -10.56 11.68
CA ALA A 360 19.18 -9.79 12.45
C ALA A 360 18.67 -9.60 13.87
N VAL A 361 19.44 -10.03 14.85
CA VAL A 361 19.17 -9.78 16.26
C VAL A 361 19.39 -8.28 16.49
N ARG A 362 18.30 -7.53 16.62
CA ARG A 362 18.32 -6.11 16.99
C ARG A 362 17.45 -5.88 18.22
#